data_673eda1e1ae3fbbb654fcb2d861fdc47
#
_entry.id   673eda1e1ae3fbbb654fcb2d861fdc47
#
_cell.length_a   1.000
_cell.length_b   1.000
_cell.length_c   1.000
_cell.angle_alpha   90.00
_cell.angle_beta   90.00
_cell.angle_gamma   90.00
#
_symmetry.space_group_name_H-M   'P 1'
#
loop_
_entity.id
_entity.type
_entity.pdbx_description
1 polymer ?
#
loop_
_entity_poly.entity_id
_entity_poly.type
_entity_poly.pdbx_seq_one_letter_code
_entity_poly.pdbx_strand_id
1 'polypeptide(L)'
;IYVKPILELLRGGANVHAIAHITGGGITENLNRALADDVDAVVTRNGAEMGWDVPPVITYVSRQAELAPNEACKTFNMGVGLCLIVAPEDEAAVTEALVALGEKPFRVGECVEGSGKVVYSDER
;
A
#
# COMPACT_ATOMS: atom_id res chain seq x y z
N ILE A 1 6.65 4.71 -13.28
CA ILE A 1 6.21 3.57 -14.11
C ILE A 1 6.77 2.29 -13.53
N TYR A 2 5.89 1.32 -13.26
CA TYR A 2 6.24 0.10 -12.52
C TYR A 2 6.36 -1.16 -13.39
N VAL A 3 6.09 -1.06 -14.69
CA VAL A 3 6.02 -2.23 -15.59
C VAL A 3 7.32 -3.04 -15.58
N LYS A 4 8.46 -2.37 -15.80
CA LYS A 4 9.75 -3.05 -15.90
C LYS A 4 10.17 -3.71 -14.59
N PRO A 5 10.20 -3.00 -13.43
CA PRO A 5 10.58 -3.62 -12.16
C PRO A 5 9.67 -4.79 -11.77
N ILE A 6 8.37 -4.65 -11.97
CA ILE A 6 7.42 -5.71 -11.61
C ILE A 6 7.58 -6.94 -12.51
N LEU A 7 7.75 -6.74 -13.82
CA LEU A 7 7.99 -7.86 -14.73
C LEU A 7 9.29 -8.59 -14.38
N GLU A 8 10.36 -7.87 -14.08
CA GLU A 8 11.62 -8.47 -13.67
C GLU A 8 11.49 -9.24 -12.36
N LEU A 9 10.76 -8.69 -11.39
CA LEU A 9 10.48 -9.34 -10.13
C LEU A 9 9.76 -10.68 -10.33
N LEU A 10 8.70 -10.67 -11.14
CA LEU A 10 7.89 -11.87 -11.42
C LEU A 10 8.67 -12.90 -12.23
N ARG A 11 9.44 -12.48 -13.22
CA ARG A 11 10.29 -13.36 -14.02
C ARG A 11 11.41 -13.97 -13.20
N GLY A 12 11.86 -13.30 -12.15
CA GLY A 12 12.84 -13.81 -11.20
C GLY A 12 12.29 -14.85 -10.22
N GLY A 13 11.01 -15.20 -10.33
CA GLY A 13 10.38 -16.22 -9.50
C GLY A 13 9.81 -15.73 -8.17
N ALA A 14 9.65 -14.42 -8.00
CA ALA A 14 9.04 -13.88 -6.79
C ALA A 14 7.58 -14.33 -6.66
N ASN A 15 7.20 -14.75 -5.44
CA ASN A 15 5.85 -15.18 -5.13
C ASN A 15 5.01 -13.99 -4.69
N VAL A 16 4.27 -13.39 -5.63
CA VAL A 16 3.40 -12.25 -5.39
C VAL A 16 1.95 -12.73 -5.49
N HIS A 17 1.19 -12.57 -4.41
CA HIS A 17 -0.20 -13.01 -4.35
C HIS A 17 -1.15 -12.05 -5.04
N ALA A 18 -0.93 -10.75 -4.92
CA ALA A 18 -1.76 -9.74 -5.55
C ALA A 18 -0.99 -8.44 -5.74
N ILE A 19 -1.47 -7.63 -6.68
CA ILE A 19 -0.91 -6.32 -7.02
C ILE A 19 -2.04 -5.32 -7.08
N ALA A 20 -1.88 -4.18 -6.43
CA ALA A 20 -2.82 -3.06 -6.49
C ALA A 20 -2.12 -1.80 -6.98
N HIS A 21 -2.61 -1.22 -8.06
CA HIS A 21 -2.16 0.09 -8.54
C HIS A 21 -2.97 1.18 -7.84
N ILE A 22 -2.30 2.06 -7.13
CA ILE A 22 -2.97 3.09 -6.32
C ILE A 22 -3.15 4.35 -7.15
N THR A 23 -4.38 4.60 -7.55
CA THR A 23 -4.79 5.73 -8.38
C THR A 23 -5.90 6.53 -7.68
N GLY A 24 -6.84 7.10 -8.44
CA GLY A 24 -8.01 7.77 -7.88
C GLY A 24 -8.79 6.84 -6.96
N GLY A 25 -9.20 7.33 -5.81
CA GLY A 25 -9.77 6.52 -4.74
C GLY A 25 -8.75 6.14 -3.66
N GLY A 26 -7.46 6.36 -3.91
CA GLY A 26 -6.38 6.14 -2.95
C GLY A 26 -6.20 4.69 -2.52
N ILE A 27 -5.52 4.50 -1.42
CA ILE A 27 -5.27 3.17 -0.86
C ILE A 27 -6.59 2.47 -0.52
N THR A 28 -7.53 3.18 0.06
CA THR A 28 -8.80 2.59 0.54
C THR A 28 -9.55 1.86 -0.57
N GLU A 29 -9.70 2.46 -1.73
CA GLU A 29 -10.49 1.86 -2.81
C GLU A 29 -9.67 0.95 -3.74
N ASN A 30 -8.41 1.29 -3.99
CA ASN A 30 -7.60 0.52 -4.93
C ASN A 30 -7.03 -0.76 -4.33
N LEU A 31 -6.53 -0.71 -3.10
CA LEU A 31 -6.02 -1.90 -2.43
C LEU A 31 -7.17 -2.89 -2.15
N ASN A 32 -8.35 -2.38 -1.83
CA ASN A 32 -9.54 -3.17 -1.61
C ASN A 32 -9.84 -4.13 -2.78
N ARG A 33 -9.65 -3.69 -4.00
CA ARG A 33 -9.93 -4.50 -5.20
C ARG A 33 -9.00 -5.71 -5.37
N ALA A 34 -7.85 -5.69 -4.72
CA ALA A 34 -6.87 -6.77 -4.78
C ALA A 34 -7.07 -7.81 -3.68
N LEU A 35 -7.99 -7.58 -2.74
CA LEU A 35 -8.24 -8.46 -1.62
C LEU A 35 -9.24 -9.57 -1.96
N ALA A 36 -9.01 -10.76 -1.40
CA ALA A 36 -10.02 -11.82 -1.40
C ALA A 36 -11.16 -11.45 -0.44
N ASP A 37 -12.32 -12.06 -0.61
CA ASP A 37 -13.54 -11.74 0.15
C ASP A 37 -13.44 -12.03 1.65
N ASP A 38 -12.48 -12.84 2.06
CA ASP A 38 -12.24 -13.24 3.45
C ASP A 38 -10.97 -12.64 4.06
N VAL A 39 -10.37 -11.66 3.40
CA VAL A 39 -9.10 -11.04 3.83
C VAL A 39 -9.26 -9.52 3.92
N ASP A 40 -8.87 -8.95 5.05
CA ASP A 40 -8.72 -7.52 5.23
C ASP A 40 -7.25 -7.11 5.10
N ALA A 41 -7.02 -5.92 4.59
CA ALA A 41 -5.69 -5.28 4.64
C ALA A 41 -5.69 -4.26 5.78
N VAL A 42 -4.84 -4.47 6.77
CA VAL A 42 -4.63 -3.53 7.87
C VAL A 42 -3.47 -2.62 7.52
N VAL A 43 -3.79 -1.38 7.17
CA VAL A 43 -2.80 -0.36 6.79
C VAL A 43 -2.35 0.39 8.04
N THR A 44 -1.05 0.49 8.26
CA THR A 44 -0.47 1.13 9.43
C THR A 44 -0.71 2.64 9.42
N ARG A 45 -1.44 3.13 10.42
CA ARG A 45 -1.77 4.55 10.57
C ARG A 45 -1.97 4.90 12.04
N ASN A 46 -1.63 6.14 12.41
CA ASN A 46 -1.93 6.72 13.71
C ASN A 46 -2.43 8.15 13.51
N GLY A 47 -3.75 8.32 13.49
CA GLY A 47 -4.38 9.61 13.18
C GLY A 47 -4.06 10.07 11.75
N ALA A 48 -3.41 11.22 11.63
CA ALA A 48 -3.00 11.76 10.33
C ALA A 48 -1.67 11.18 9.84
N GLU A 49 -0.97 10.39 10.66
CA GLU A 49 0.35 9.85 10.33
C GLU A 49 0.25 8.43 9.81
N MET A 50 0.80 8.22 8.60
CA MET A 50 0.91 6.88 8.02
C MET A 50 2.15 6.17 8.60
N GLY A 51 2.23 4.86 8.41
CA GLY A 51 3.38 4.06 8.84
C GLY A 51 4.65 4.26 8.01
N TRP A 52 4.67 5.24 7.12
CA TRP A 52 5.78 5.60 6.24
C TRP A 52 5.81 7.11 5.98
N ASP A 53 6.87 7.60 5.36
CA ASP A 53 7.01 9.02 5.04
C ASP A 53 6.13 9.40 3.85
N VAL A 54 5.10 10.19 4.11
CA VAL A 54 4.20 10.73 3.09
C VAL A 54 4.86 11.97 2.46
N PRO A 55 4.82 12.12 1.11
CA PRO A 55 5.35 13.31 0.47
C PRO A 55 4.80 14.60 1.10
N PRO A 56 5.67 15.60 1.39
CA PRO A 56 5.23 16.82 2.09
C PRO A 56 4.10 17.57 1.39
N VAL A 57 4.04 17.54 0.06
CA VAL A 57 2.99 18.20 -0.70
C VAL A 57 1.61 17.62 -0.36
N ILE A 58 1.52 16.32 -0.16
CA ILE A 58 0.24 15.66 0.18
C ILE A 58 -0.18 16.07 1.59
N THR A 59 0.75 16.08 2.54
CA THR A 59 0.48 16.54 3.91
C THR A 59 0.03 18.00 3.93
N TYR A 60 0.71 18.85 3.16
CA TYR A 60 0.37 20.27 3.08
C TYR A 60 -1.04 20.47 2.52
N VAL A 61 -1.36 19.86 1.38
CA VAL A 61 -2.69 20.01 0.75
C VAL A 61 -3.79 19.43 1.64
N SER A 62 -3.55 18.30 2.29
CA SER A 62 -4.52 17.70 3.21
C SER A 62 -4.85 18.61 4.38
N ARG A 63 -3.85 19.29 4.93
CA ARG A 63 -4.03 20.27 6.03
C ARG A 63 -4.78 21.51 5.55
N GLN A 64 -4.43 22.05 4.39
CA GLN A 64 -5.09 23.23 3.82
C GLN A 64 -6.57 22.96 3.50
N ALA A 65 -6.88 21.77 3.03
CA ALA A 65 -8.26 21.36 2.73
C ALA A 65 -9.00 20.82 3.95
N GLU A 66 -8.35 20.75 5.12
CA GLU A 66 -8.92 20.22 6.36
C GLU A 66 -9.51 18.80 6.20
N LEU A 67 -8.82 17.95 5.44
CA LEU A 67 -9.27 16.58 5.20
C LEU A 67 -9.08 15.71 6.44
N ALA A 68 -10.14 14.96 6.79
CA ALA A 68 -10.04 13.91 7.79
C ALA A 68 -9.12 12.78 7.27
N PRO A 69 -8.47 11.99 8.14
CA PRO A 69 -7.57 10.92 7.71
C PRO A 69 -8.17 9.97 6.69
N ASN A 70 -9.42 9.55 6.87
CA ASN A 70 -10.09 8.65 5.92
C ASN A 70 -10.33 9.30 4.55
N GLU A 71 -10.65 10.58 4.54
CA GLU A 71 -10.84 11.33 3.29
C GLU A 71 -9.52 11.49 2.54
N ALA A 72 -8.44 11.79 3.25
CA ALA A 72 -7.10 11.90 2.65
C ALA A 72 -6.70 10.58 1.99
N CYS A 73 -6.94 9.45 2.64
CA CYS A 73 -6.61 8.12 2.11
C CYS A 73 -7.50 7.67 0.93
N LYS A 74 -8.62 8.34 0.70
CA LYS A 74 -9.47 8.15 -0.48
C LYS A 74 -9.16 9.13 -1.61
N THR A 75 -8.62 10.29 -1.25
CA THR A 75 -8.33 11.36 -2.21
C THR A 75 -6.93 11.20 -2.80
N PHE A 76 -5.94 10.87 -1.96
CA PHE A 76 -4.54 10.77 -2.35
C PHE A 76 -3.99 9.36 -2.19
N ASN A 77 -2.95 9.06 -2.96
CA ASN A 77 -2.22 7.79 -2.82
C ASN A 77 -1.31 7.74 -1.59
N MET A 78 -1.15 8.84 -0.88
CA MET A 78 -0.30 8.99 0.31
C MET A 78 1.17 8.61 0.05
N GLY A 79 1.61 8.74 -1.21
CA GLY A 79 2.97 8.39 -1.62
C GLY A 79 3.15 6.93 -2.04
N VAL A 80 2.07 6.15 -2.07
CA VAL A 80 2.11 4.74 -2.48
C VAL A 80 1.54 4.60 -3.88
N GLY A 81 2.39 4.30 -4.87
CA GLY A 81 1.94 4.14 -6.25
C GLY A 81 1.48 2.73 -6.58
N LEU A 82 2.05 1.74 -5.90
CA LEU A 82 1.75 0.32 -6.14
C LEU A 82 1.91 -0.46 -4.84
N CYS A 83 0.99 -1.37 -4.57
CA CYS A 83 1.09 -2.31 -3.45
C CYS A 83 1.26 -3.73 -3.97
N LEU A 84 2.14 -4.48 -3.33
CA LEU A 84 2.29 -5.91 -3.54
C LEU A 84 1.87 -6.65 -2.27
N ILE A 85 1.08 -7.70 -2.43
CA ILE A 85 0.69 -8.58 -1.33
C ILE A 85 1.49 -9.87 -1.47
N VAL A 86 2.26 -10.19 -0.45
CA VAL A 86 3.15 -11.36 -0.44
C VAL A 86 2.99 -12.12 0.88
N ALA A 87 3.40 -13.38 0.90
CA ALA A 87 3.44 -14.16 2.14
C ALA A 87 4.49 -13.55 3.09
N PRO A 88 4.28 -13.65 4.42
CA PRO A 88 5.24 -13.10 5.40
C PRO A 88 6.67 -13.60 5.20
N GLU A 89 6.84 -14.88 4.89
CA GLU A 89 8.15 -15.50 4.65
C GLU A 89 8.85 -14.98 3.40
N ASP A 90 8.12 -14.38 2.47
CA ASP A 90 8.67 -13.85 1.21
C ASP A 90 8.94 -12.34 1.26
N GLU A 91 8.51 -11.65 2.31
CA GLU A 91 8.64 -10.18 2.41
C GLU A 91 10.08 -9.70 2.26
N ALA A 92 11.02 -10.32 2.96
CA ALA A 92 12.42 -9.92 2.92
C ALA A 92 13.02 -10.10 1.52
N ALA A 93 12.76 -11.23 0.87
CA ALA A 93 13.28 -11.52 -0.46
C ALA A 93 12.72 -10.59 -1.53
N VAL A 94 11.43 -10.30 -1.47
CA VAL A 94 10.78 -9.36 -2.39
C VAL A 94 11.30 -7.94 -2.18
N THR A 95 11.47 -7.50 -0.94
CA THR A 95 12.03 -6.20 -0.60
C THR A 95 13.45 -6.05 -1.16
N GLU A 96 14.32 -7.05 -0.95
CA GLU A 96 15.68 -7.04 -1.49
C GLU A 96 15.70 -7.00 -3.02
N ALA A 97 14.85 -7.76 -3.67
CA ALA A 97 14.76 -7.77 -5.13
C ALA A 97 14.32 -6.41 -5.69
N LEU A 98 13.37 -5.74 -5.04
CA LEU A 98 12.92 -4.41 -5.45
C LEU A 98 14.00 -3.35 -5.25
N VAL A 99 14.75 -3.41 -4.15
CA VAL A 99 15.89 -2.51 -3.92
C VAL A 99 16.95 -2.71 -5.01
N ALA A 100 17.24 -3.94 -5.39
CA ALA A 100 18.19 -4.25 -6.46
C ALA A 100 17.74 -3.70 -7.83
N LEU A 101 16.43 -3.54 -8.03
CA LEU A 101 15.85 -2.96 -9.25
C LEU A 101 15.74 -1.43 -9.19
N GLY A 102 16.26 -0.80 -8.14
CA GLY A 102 16.27 0.66 -7.99
C GLY A 102 15.02 1.25 -7.34
N GLU A 103 14.13 0.42 -6.83
CA GLU A 103 12.93 0.86 -6.14
C GLU A 103 13.18 1.11 -4.64
N LYS A 104 12.26 1.82 -4.00
CA LYS A 104 12.31 2.09 -2.56
C LYS A 104 11.08 1.50 -1.87
N PRO A 105 11.03 0.18 -1.68
CA PRO A 105 9.90 -0.47 -1.05
C PRO A 105 9.83 -0.17 0.44
N PHE A 106 8.62 -0.17 0.98
CA PHE A 106 8.40 -0.07 2.42
C PHE A 106 7.15 -0.87 2.78
N ARG A 107 7.04 -1.22 4.04
CA ARG A 107 5.90 -1.98 4.54
C ARG A 107 4.72 -1.05 4.76
N VAL A 108 3.59 -1.34 4.11
CA VAL A 108 2.35 -0.57 4.24
C VAL A 108 1.48 -1.11 5.38
N GLY A 109 1.48 -2.41 5.57
CA GLY A 109 0.65 -3.07 6.58
C GLY A 109 0.69 -4.58 6.43
N GLU A 110 -0.38 -5.22 6.87
CA GLU A 110 -0.51 -6.68 6.80
C GLU A 110 -1.93 -7.11 6.45
N CYS A 111 -2.06 -8.30 5.88
CA CYS A 111 -3.35 -8.91 5.62
C CYS A 111 -3.72 -9.83 6.77
N VAL A 112 -5.00 -9.79 7.17
CA VAL A 112 -5.56 -10.61 8.24
C VAL A 112 -6.89 -11.20 7.78
N GLU A 113 -7.40 -12.16 8.51
CA GLU A 113 -8.75 -12.68 8.32
C GLU A 113 -9.78 -11.55 8.45
N GLY A 114 -10.74 -11.47 7.53
CA GLY A 114 -11.71 -10.38 7.54
C GLY A 114 -12.80 -10.54 6.49
N SER A 115 -13.19 -9.45 5.86
CA SER A 115 -14.33 -9.39 4.93
C SER A 115 -14.04 -8.66 3.61
N GLY A 116 -12.79 -8.60 3.19
CA GLY A 116 -12.39 -8.01 1.92
C GLY A 116 -12.25 -6.48 1.95
N LYS A 117 -11.89 -5.92 3.09
CA LYS A 117 -11.84 -4.47 3.30
C LYS A 117 -10.44 -3.97 3.63
N VAL A 118 -10.19 -2.72 3.27
CA VAL A 118 -9.04 -1.97 3.77
C VAL A 118 -9.44 -1.29 5.08
N VAL A 119 -8.74 -1.59 6.15
CA VAL A 119 -8.94 -0.98 7.47
C VAL A 119 -7.63 -0.36 7.93
N TYR A 120 -7.71 0.64 8.78
CA TYR A 120 -6.53 1.31 9.30
C TYR A 120 -6.26 0.87 10.73
N SER A 121 -4.99 0.74 11.09
CA SER A 121 -4.61 0.17 12.40
C SER A 121 -5.14 0.96 13.59
N ASP A 122 -5.36 2.27 13.42
CA ASP A 122 -5.95 3.12 14.47
C ASP A 122 -7.48 3.01 14.59
N GLU A 123 -8.13 2.26 13.70
CA GLU A 123 -9.57 2.01 13.72
C GLU A 123 -9.93 0.63 14.29
N ARG A 124 -8.93 -0.14 14.71
CA ARG A 124 -9.14 -1.49 15.24
C ARG A 124 -9.25 -1.53 16.74
#